data_2a67c9855a49ebbafdc36e8b1faf7242
#
_entry.id   2a67c9855a49ebbafdc36e8b1faf7242
#
_cell.length_a   1.000
_cell.length_b   1.000
_cell.length_c   1.000
_cell.angle_alpha   90.00
_cell.angle_beta   90.00
_cell.angle_gamma   90.00
#
_symmetry.space_group_name_H-M   'P 1'
#
loop_
_entity.id
_entity.type
_entity.pdbx_description
1 polymer ?
#
loop_
_entity_poly.entity_id
_entity_poly.type
_entity_poly.pdbx_seq_one_letter_code
_entity_poly.pdbx_strand_id
1 'polypeptide(L)'
;MPGVFVVFEGGEGAGKSTQCRLLADALTERGHEVVVTREPGGTELGEAIREVLLGAGSHGMAARTEALLFAAARAEHAAALIRPAMERGVVVISDRYLDSSVAYQGAARGLGEERIAELSLWATEGLVPDLTVVLDVPPRVGLGRAGDANRMEAEPEAFHDGVRESLLRQAAAQPGRYLILDANLPRDAVAGLV
;
A
#
# COMPACT_ATOMS: atom_id res chain seq x y z
N MET A 1 16.86 18.43 -6.07
CA MET A 1 16.50 17.22 -6.85
C MET A 1 15.04 16.96 -6.59
N PRO A 2 14.27 16.39 -7.54
CA PRO A 2 12.91 15.98 -7.24
C PRO A 2 12.90 14.99 -6.08
N GLY A 3 11.80 14.96 -5.30
CA GLY A 3 11.61 13.98 -4.24
C GLY A 3 11.53 12.56 -4.80
N VAL A 4 11.61 11.57 -3.92
CA VAL A 4 11.50 10.13 -4.25
C VAL A 4 10.27 9.58 -3.57
N PHE A 5 9.51 8.76 -4.29
CA PHE A 5 8.32 8.11 -3.76
C PHE A 5 8.52 6.59 -3.66
N VAL A 6 8.58 6.08 -2.42
CA VAL A 6 8.75 4.66 -2.10
C VAL A 6 7.46 4.12 -1.49
N VAL A 7 7.04 2.94 -1.92
CA VAL A 7 5.85 2.28 -1.39
C VAL A 7 6.21 0.90 -0.86
N PHE A 8 5.67 0.56 0.30
CA PHE A 8 5.69 -0.80 0.81
C PHE A 8 4.34 -1.46 0.58
N GLU A 9 4.35 -2.60 -0.09
CA GLU A 9 3.22 -3.45 -0.37
C GLU A 9 3.37 -4.83 0.27
N GLY A 10 2.29 -5.57 0.35
CA GLY A 10 2.26 -6.91 0.94
C GLY A 10 0.95 -7.18 1.68
N GLY A 11 0.72 -8.45 2.01
CA GLY A 11 -0.45 -8.90 2.76
C GLY A 11 -0.53 -8.32 4.16
N GLU A 12 -1.56 -8.72 4.90
CA GLU A 12 -1.73 -8.33 6.30
C GLU A 12 -0.61 -8.93 7.14
N GLY A 13 -0.15 -8.21 8.17
CA GLY A 13 0.94 -8.67 9.05
C GLY A 13 2.32 -8.84 8.38
N ALA A 14 2.51 -8.41 7.13
CA ALA A 14 3.79 -8.50 6.42
C ALA A 14 4.89 -7.58 7.00
N GLY A 15 4.55 -6.64 7.88
CA GLY A 15 5.52 -5.74 8.52
C GLY A 15 5.76 -4.42 7.81
N LYS A 16 4.89 -4.03 6.86
CA LYS A 16 5.00 -2.80 6.06
C LYS A 16 5.25 -1.55 6.89
N SER A 17 4.39 -1.24 7.85
CA SER A 17 4.52 -0.03 8.70
C SER A 17 5.82 -0.02 9.52
N THR A 18 6.34 -1.19 9.87
CA THR A 18 7.63 -1.32 10.55
C THR A 18 8.77 -0.98 9.59
N GLN A 19 8.76 -1.52 8.38
CA GLN A 19 9.80 -1.27 7.38
C GLN A 19 9.75 0.19 6.88
N CYS A 20 8.56 0.79 6.73
CA CYS A 20 8.43 2.23 6.44
C CYS A 20 9.17 3.08 7.46
N ARG A 21 9.01 2.80 8.78
CA ARG A 21 9.69 3.56 9.84
C ARG A 21 11.19 3.34 9.82
N LEU A 22 11.65 2.09 9.67
CA LEU A 22 13.09 1.77 9.65
C LEU A 22 13.79 2.46 8.46
N LEU A 23 13.18 2.46 7.29
CA LEU A 23 13.70 3.19 6.13
C LEU A 23 13.71 4.71 6.36
N ALA A 24 12.64 5.25 6.96
CA ALA A 24 12.56 6.67 7.27
C ALA A 24 13.65 7.10 8.27
N ASP A 25 13.88 6.32 9.32
CA ASP A 25 14.91 6.58 10.31
C ASP A 25 16.30 6.58 9.65
N ALA A 26 16.60 5.56 8.85
CA ALA A 26 17.88 5.42 8.14
C ALA A 26 18.15 6.56 7.14
N LEU A 27 17.12 7.05 6.45
CA LEU A 27 17.24 8.19 5.53
C LEU A 27 17.39 9.52 6.28
N THR A 28 16.65 9.68 7.38
CA THR A 28 16.75 10.88 8.24
C THR A 28 18.14 11.01 8.86
N GLU A 29 18.74 9.90 9.33
CA GLU A 29 20.11 9.85 9.81
C GLU A 29 21.15 10.26 8.74
N ARG A 30 20.81 10.05 7.46
CA ARG A 30 21.62 10.49 6.30
C ARG A 30 21.31 11.93 5.85
N GLY A 31 20.45 12.65 6.56
CA GLY A 31 20.14 14.06 6.33
C GLY A 31 19.05 14.31 5.28
N HIS A 32 18.27 13.29 4.89
CA HIS A 32 17.12 13.47 4.02
C HIS A 32 15.88 13.92 4.82
N GLU A 33 15.08 14.80 4.23
CA GLU A 33 13.73 15.07 4.73
C GLU A 33 12.80 13.94 4.27
N VAL A 34 12.07 13.34 5.21
CA VAL A 34 11.23 12.16 4.96
C VAL A 34 9.81 12.39 5.49
N VAL A 35 8.83 12.02 4.70
CA VAL A 35 7.42 11.93 5.11
C VAL A 35 6.98 10.48 5.04
N VAL A 36 6.50 9.93 6.16
CA VAL A 36 5.89 8.60 6.23
C VAL A 36 4.38 8.76 6.23
N THR A 37 3.71 8.02 5.36
CA THR A 37 2.26 8.06 5.20
C THR A 37 1.68 6.67 4.93
N ARG A 38 0.36 6.56 4.70
CA ARG A 38 -0.31 5.28 4.45
C ARG A 38 -1.58 5.43 3.62
N GLU A 39 -2.02 4.36 3.01
CA GLU A 39 -3.33 4.26 2.37
C GLU A 39 -4.19 3.11 2.96
N PRO A 40 -5.53 3.31 3.05
CA PRO A 40 -6.20 4.59 2.89
C PRO A 40 -5.90 5.51 4.07
N GLY A 41 -5.84 6.83 3.83
CA GLY A 41 -5.53 7.83 4.86
C GLY A 41 -4.51 8.88 4.41
N GLY A 42 -3.71 9.38 5.35
CA GLY A 42 -2.62 10.33 5.10
C GLY A 42 -3.04 11.80 4.98
N THR A 43 -4.32 12.10 4.86
CA THR A 43 -4.91 13.45 4.88
C THR A 43 -6.17 13.44 5.74
N GLU A 44 -6.65 14.59 6.17
CA GLU A 44 -7.88 14.68 6.98
C GLU A 44 -9.08 14.00 6.27
N LEU A 45 -9.30 14.29 4.99
CA LEU A 45 -10.36 13.65 4.20
C LEU A 45 -10.06 12.16 3.99
N GLY A 46 -8.80 11.81 3.73
CA GLY A 46 -8.37 10.41 3.58
C GLY A 46 -8.64 9.58 4.84
N GLU A 47 -8.40 10.12 6.03
CA GLU A 47 -8.72 9.45 7.30
C GLU A 47 -10.23 9.30 7.51
N ALA A 48 -11.05 10.29 7.17
CA ALA A 48 -12.50 10.17 7.22
C ALA A 48 -13.01 9.07 6.28
N ILE A 49 -12.47 8.97 5.07
CA ILE A 49 -12.79 7.88 4.13
C ILE A 49 -12.30 6.53 4.68
N ARG A 50 -11.14 6.47 5.34
CA ARG A 50 -10.62 5.26 6.00
C ARG A 50 -11.60 4.75 7.06
N GLU A 51 -12.15 5.64 7.89
CA GLU A 51 -13.16 5.26 8.89
C GLU A 51 -14.40 4.63 8.24
N VAL A 52 -14.86 5.18 7.12
CA VAL A 52 -15.96 4.61 6.34
C VAL A 52 -15.58 3.26 5.76
N LEU A 53 -14.35 3.09 5.23
CA LEU A 53 -13.90 1.86 4.58
C LEU A 53 -13.66 0.71 5.56
N LEU A 54 -13.08 0.98 6.74
CA LEU A 54 -12.60 -0.04 7.68
C LEU A 54 -13.45 -0.17 8.94
N GLY A 55 -14.36 0.78 9.18
CA GLY A 55 -15.20 0.81 10.36
C GLY A 55 -16.26 -0.32 10.39
N ALA A 56 -16.77 -0.61 11.56
CA ALA A 56 -17.75 -1.69 11.78
C ALA A 56 -19.06 -1.52 10.99
N GLY A 57 -19.42 -0.29 10.61
CA GLY A 57 -20.62 0.00 9.80
C GLY A 57 -20.50 -0.33 8.31
N SER A 58 -19.34 -0.75 7.84
CA SER A 58 -19.07 -1.00 6.41
C SER A 58 -19.27 -2.46 5.97
N HIS A 59 -19.84 -3.32 6.84
CA HIS A 59 -20.17 -4.68 6.48
C HIS A 59 -21.19 -4.71 5.33
N GLY A 60 -20.91 -5.53 4.29
CA GLY A 60 -21.77 -5.64 3.11
C GLY A 60 -21.61 -4.51 2.08
N MET A 61 -20.60 -3.66 2.21
CA MET A 61 -20.29 -2.66 1.19
C MET A 61 -20.08 -3.32 -0.18
N ALA A 62 -20.75 -2.78 -1.21
CA ALA A 62 -20.57 -3.27 -2.58
C ALA A 62 -19.11 -3.08 -3.04
N ALA A 63 -18.55 -4.06 -3.74
CA ALA A 63 -17.15 -4.02 -4.18
C ALA A 63 -16.80 -2.77 -5.01
N ARG A 64 -17.72 -2.28 -5.84
CA ARG A 64 -17.51 -1.03 -6.60
C ARG A 64 -17.48 0.21 -5.71
N THR A 65 -18.31 0.27 -4.66
CA THR A 65 -18.30 1.35 -3.67
C THR A 65 -16.97 1.35 -2.93
N GLU A 66 -16.48 0.17 -2.50
CA GLU A 66 -15.19 -0.02 -1.89
C GLU A 66 -14.06 0.54 -2.78
N ALA A 67 -14.01 0.12 -4.06
CA ALA A 67 -12.99 0.55 -5.01
C ALA A 67 -13.02 2.08 -5.24
N LEU A 68 -14.20 2.69 -5.37
CA LEU A 68 -14.35 4.13 -5.56
C LEU A 68 -13.90 4.92 -4.33
N LEU A 69 -14.19 4.45 -3.12
CA LEU A 69 -13.73 5.09 -1.88
C LEU A 69 -12.20 4.99 -1.71
N PHE A 70 -11.60 3.84 -2.04
CA PHE A 70 -10.14 3.73 -2.07
C PHE A 70 -9.53 4.68 -3.10
N ALA A 71 -10.11 4.78 -4.30
CA ALA A 71 -9.64 5.70 -5.34
C ALA A 71 -9.78 7.17 -4.93
N ALA A 72 -10.89 7.55 -4.26
CA ALA A 72 -11.12 8.89 -3.76
C ALA A 72 -10.11 9.28 -2.66
N ALA A 73 -9.85 8.38 -1.69
CA ALA A 73 -8.84 8.62 -0.66
C ALA A 73 -7.44 8.78 -1.27
N ARG A 74 -7.11 7.97 -2.28
CA ARG A 74 -5.84 8.04 -3.00
C ARG A 74 -5.69 9.31 -3.81
N ALA A 75 -6.74 9.77 -4.49
CA ALA A 75 -6.73 11.03 -5.23
C ALA A 75 -6.37 12.21 -4.32
N GLU A 76 -7.03 12.30 -3.16
CA GLU A 76 -6.74 13.32 -2.15
C GLU A 76 -5.32 13.20 -1.60
N HIS A 77 -4.88 11.98 -1.29
CA HIS A 77 -3.55 11.69 -0.77
C HIS A 77 -2.45 12.11 -1.76
N ALA A 78 -2.61 11.78 -3.04
CA ALA A 78 -1.68 12.17 -4.09
C ALA A 78 -1.61 13.69 -4.28
N ALA A 79 -2.77 14.36 -4.30
CA ALA A 79 -2.86 15.80 -4.56
C ALA A 79 -2.42 16.66 -3.36
N ALA A 80 -2.88 16.31 -2.15
CA ALA A 80 -2.69 17.16 -0.98
C ALA A 80 -1.39 16.87 -0.21
N LEU A 81 -0.81 15.66 -0.35
CA LEU A 81 0.39 15.29 0.42
C LEU A 81 1.56 14.86 -0.47
N ILE A 82 1.39 13.82 -1.33
CA ILE A 82 2.54 13.18 -1.99
C ILE A 82 3.20 14.14 -2.99
N ARG A 83 2.44 14.69 -3.95
CA ARG A 83 2.99 15.61 -4.96
C ARG A 83 3.64 16.85 -4.35
N PRO A 84 2.99 17.58 -3.41
CA PRO A 84 3.62 18.74 -2.79
C PRO A 84 4.90 18.40 -2.01
N ALA A 85 4.99 17.23 -1.38
CA ALA A 85 6.21 16.78 -0.72
C ALA A 85 7.33 16.48 -1.72
N MET A 86 7.03 15.73 -2.79
CA MET A 86 7.99 15.42 -3.84
C MET A 86 8.50 16.69 -4.56
N GLU A 87 7.65 17.67 -4.81
CA GLU A 87 8.03 18.95 -5.41
C GLU A 87 9.04 19.72 -4.55
N ARG A 88 8.98 19.57 -3.22
CA ARG A 88 9.98 20.13 -2.30
C ARG A 88 11.27 19.32 -2.19
N GLY A 89 11.38 18.17 -2.87
CA GLY A 89 12.53 17.28 -2.79
C GLY A 89 12.51 16.31 -1.59
N VAL A 90 11.34 16.15 -0.95
CA VAL A 90 11.14 15.27 0.21
C VAL A 90 11.03 13.82 -0.25
N VAL A 91 11.58 12.87 0.50
CA VAL A 91 11.33 11.44 0.31
C VAL A 91 9.99 11.08 0.94
N VAL A 92 9.07 10.55 0.14
CA VAL A 92 7.77 10.08 0.63
C VAL A 92 7.79 8.55 0.71
N ILE A 93 7.43 8.00 1.86
CA ILE A 93 7.31 6.56 2.10
C ILE A 93 5.88 6.25 2.46
N SER A 94 5.20 5.41 1.66
CA SER A 94 3.81 5.02 1.92
C SER A 94 3.67 3.54 2.27
N ASP A 95 2.90 3.26 3.31
CA ASP A 95 2.36 1.93 3.62
C ASP A 95 1.12 1.73 2.74
N ARG A 96 1.26 0.98 1.65
CA ARG A 96 0.30 0.76 0.56
C ARG A 96 0.14 1.96 -0.39
N TYR A 97 -0.25 1.61 -1.62
CA TYR A 97 -0.66 2.55 -2.68
C TYR A 97 -1.56 1.83 -3.70
N LEU A 98 -1.43 2.19 -4.98
CA LEU A 98 -2.31 1.69 -6.04
C LEU A 98 -2.27 0.16 -6.23
N ASP A 99 -1.12 -0.49 -6.00
CA ASP A 99 -0.95 -1.93 -6.19
C ASP A 99 -1.83 -2.74 -5.23
N SER A 100 -2.02 -2.23 -4.00
CA SER A 100 -3.01 -2.78 -3.07
C SER A 100 -4.42 -2.78 -3.67
N SER A 101 -4.89 -1.70 -4.30
CA SER A 101 -6.23 -1.68 -4.90
C SER A 101 -6.36 -2.64 -6.07
N VAL A 102 -5.32 -2.75 -6.91
CA VAL A 102 -5.30 -3.74 -8.01
C VAL A 102 -5.43 -5.16 -7.45
N ALA A 103 -4.72 -5.47 -6.35
CA ALA A 103 -4.76 -6.78 -5.72
C ALA A 103 -6.09 -7.05 -4.98
N TYR A 104 -6.53 -6.12 -4.12
CA TYR A 104 -7.72 -6.32 -3.29
C TYR A 104 -9.01 -6.16 -4.09
N GLN A 105 -9.21 -5.02 -4.75
CA GLN A 105 -10.46 -4.73 -5.47
C GLN A 105 -10.44 -5.35 -6.87
N GLY A 106 -9.30 -5.31 -7.55
CA GLY A 106 -9.16 -5.85 -8.91
C GLY A 106 -9.23 -7.37 -8.94
N ALA A 107 -8.28 -8.03 -8.28
CA ALA A 107 -8.17 -9.48 -8.28
C ALA A 107 -9.14 -10.14 -7.28
N ALA A 108 -8.97 -9.89 -5.97
CA ALA A 108 -9.68 -10.64 -4.94
C ALA A 108 -11.19 -10.33 -4.88
N ARG A 109 -11.63 -9.08 -5.14
CA ARG A 109 -13.06 -8.74 -5.33
C ARG A 109 -13.59 -9.01 -6.75
N GLY A 110 -12.73 -9.38 -7.71
CA GLY A 110 -13.13 -9.73 -9.06
C GLY A 110 -13.61 -8.57 -9.94
N LEU A 111 -13.20 -7.32 -9.64
CA LEU A 111 -13.56 -6.15 -10.45
C LEU A 111 -12.72 -6.01 -11.74
N GLY A 112 -11.63 -6.78 -11.84
CA GLY A 112 -10.66 -6.73 -12.93
C GLY A 112 -9.46 -5.84 -12.61
N GLU A 113 -8.26 -6.44 -12.62
CA GLU A 113 -7.00 -5.76 -12.23
C GLU A 113 -6.72 -4.55 -13.13
N GLU A 114 -6.85 -4.69 -14.45
CA GLU A 114 -6.64 -3.62 -15.43
C GLU A 114 -7.55 -2.41 -15.17
N ARG A 115 -8.84 -2.65 -14.94
CA ARG A 115 -9.82 -1.60 -14.68
C ARG A 115 -9.50 -0.83 -13.40
N ILE A 116 -9.07 -1.52 -12.35
CA ILE A 116 -8.71 -0.88 -11.07
C ILE A 116 -7.38 -0.14 -11.20
N ALA A 117 -6.44 -0.64 -12.00
CA ALA A 117 -5.20 0.07 -12.32
C ALA A 117 -5.50 1.38 -13.07
N GLU A 118 -6.35 1.35 -14.11
CA GLU A 118 -6.79 2.54 -14.84
C GLU A 118 -7.47 3.57 -13.92
N LEU A 119 -8.40 3.12 -13.06
CA LEU A 119 -9.07 3.99 -12.08
C LEU A 119 -8.06 4.62 -11.13
N SER A 120 -7.09 3.86 -10.64
CA SER A 120 -6.07 4.35 -9.72
C SER A 120 -5.12 5.36 -10.39
N LEU A 121 -4.71 5.09 -11.63
CA LEU A 121 -3.87 6.01 -12.40
C LEU A 121 -4.62 7.31 -12.73
N TRP A 122 -5.90 7.22 -13.10
CA TRP A 122 -6.73 8.40 -13.32
C TRP A 122 -6.87 9.23 -12.03
N ALA A 123 -7.13 8.59 -10.90
CA ALA A 123 -7.28 9.25 -9.59
C ALA A 123 -6.01 9.97 -9.14
N THR A 124 -4.85 9.49 -9.54
CA THR A 124 -3.55 10.04 -9.15
C THR A 124 -2.88 10.88 -10.24
N GLU A 125 -3.60 11.16 -11.35
CA GLU A 125 -3.00 11.82 -12.52
C GLU A 125 -1.70 11.17 -13.00
N GLY A 126 -1.68 9.82 -12.97
CA GLY A 126 -0.53 9.02 -13.41
C GLY A 126 0.65 8.96 -12.43
N LEU A 127 0.50 9.43 -11.19
CA LEU A 127 1.58 9.33 -10.19
C LEU A 127 1.80 7.85 -9.83
N VAL A 128 3.01 7.37 -10.11
CA VAL A 128 3.48 6.02 -9.74
C VAL A 128 4.71 6.12 -8.83
N PRO A 129 4.94 5.14 -7.96
CA PRO A 129 6.15 5.10 -7.13
C PRO A 129 7.42 4.93 -7.96
N ASP A 130 8.53 5.51 -7.49
CA ASP A 130 9.87 5.22 -8.02
C ASP A 130 10.33 3.80 -7.66
N LEU A 131 9.94 3.33 -6.45
CA LEU A 131 10.21 1.98 -5.96
C LEU A 131 9.01 1.45 -5.19
N THR A 132 8.60 0.22 -5.50
CA THR A 132 7.64 -0.56 -4.69
C THR A 132 8.35 -1.76 -4.07
N VAL A 133 8.37 -1.83 -2.74
CA VAL A 133 8.92 -2.97 -1.98
C VAL A 133 7.76 -3.90 -1.61
N VAL A 134 7.73 -5.08 -2.18
CA VAL A 134 6.73 -6.11 -1.86
C VAL A 134 7.28 -7.01 -0.76
N LEU A 135 6.68 -6.95 0.41
CA LEU A 135 6.97 -7.83 1.54
C LEU A 135 6.15 -9.11 1.39
N ASP A 136 6.79 -10.15 0.86
CA ASP A 136 6.13 -11.43 0.61
C ASP A 136 6.09 -12.29 1.86
N VAL A 137 4.87 -12.65 2.29
CA VAL A 137 4.60 -13.59 3.38
C VAL A 137 3.36 -14.40 3.06
N PRO A 138 3.33 -15.71 3.35
CA PRO A 138 2.11 -16.51 3.23
C PRO A 138 0.99 -15.91 4.09
N PRO A 139 -0.25 -15.78 3.58
CA PRO A 139 -1.36 -15.15 4.29
C PRO A 139 -1.59 -15.69 5.69
N ARG A 140 -1.53 -17.03 5.86
CA ARG A 140 -1.64 -17.69 7.15
C ARG A 140 -0.64 -17.20 8.20
N VAL A 141 0.59 -16.91 7.78
CA VAL A 141 1.63 -16.38 8.66
C VAL A 141 1.39 -14.92 8.98
N GLY A 142 1.05 -14.13 7.95
CA GLY A 142 0.79 -12.70 8.10
C GLY A 142 -0.42 -12.43 9.00
N LEU A 143 -1.56 -13.06 8.74
CA LEU A 143 -2.77 -12.93 9.55
C LEU A 143 -2.54 -13.34 11.02
N GLY A 144 -1.69 -14.35 11.27
CA GLY A 144 -1.31 -14.73 12.63
C GLY A 144 -0.47 -13.69 13.38
N ARG A 145 0.12 -12.72 12.67
CA ARG A 145 0.87 -11.59 13.24
C ARG A 145 0.03 -10.32 13.38
N ALA A 146 -1.09 -10.23 12.65
CA ALA A 146 -2.03 -9.12 12.73
C ALA A 146 -2.74 -9.11 14.08
N GLY A 147 -3.11 -7.91 14.57
CA GLY A 147 -3.88 -7.73 15.80
C GLY A 147 -5.38 -7.93 15.61
N ASP A 148 -6.19 -7.05 16.23
CA ASP A 148 -7.64 -7.06 16.06
C ASP A 148 -8.02 -6.86 14.60
N ALA A 149 -8.77 -7.82 14.05
CA ALA A 149 -9.09 -7.88 12.64
C ALA A 149 -10.07 -6.76 12.24
N ASN A 150 -9.65 -5.90 11.31
CA ASN A 150 -10.56 -5.01 10.61
C ASN A 150 -11.34 -5.79 9.52
N ARG A 151 -12.28 -5.11 8.84
CA ARG A 151 -13.13 -5.72 7.82
C ARG A 151 -12.35 -6.45 6.71
N MET A 152 -11.20 -5.93 6.31
CA MET A 152 -10.39 -6.54 5.23
C MET A 152 -9.63 -7.77 5.76
N GLU A 153 -9.12 -7.71 6.97
CA GLU A 153 -8.42 -8.82 7.62
C GLU A 153 -9.36 -9.98 7.97
N ALA A 154 -10.65 -9.70 8.14
CA ALA A 154 -11.68 -10.70 8.41
C ALA A 154 -12.11 -11.52 7.15
N GLU A 155 -11.60 -11.19 5.97
CA GLU A 155 -11.90 -11.94 4.74
C GLU A 155 -11.29 -13.36 4.79
N PRO A 156 -11.86 -14.33 4.05
CA PRO A 156 -11.34 -15.69 4.01
C PRO A 156 -9.89 -15.78 3.51
N GLU A 157 -9.15 -16.81 3.94
CA GLU A 157 -7.74 -17.04 3.55
C GLU A 157 -7.56 -17.01 2.02
N ALA A 158 -8.47 -17.60 1.25
CA ALA A 158 -8.44 -17.60 -0.21
C ALA A 158 -8.48 -16.18 -0.82
N PHE A 159 -9.11 -15.21 -0.16
CA PHE A 159 -9.08 -13.80 -0.57
C PHE A 159 -7.65 -13.25 -0.45
N HIS A 160 -6.99 -13.51 0.65
CA HIS A 160 -5.62 -13.06 0.91
C HIS A 160 -4.59 -13.77 0.02
N ASP A 161 -4.84 -15.04 -0.33
CA ASP A 161 -4.03 -15.75 -1.33
C ASP A 161 -4.12 -15.05 -2.70
N GLY A 162 -5.32 -14.68 -3.13
CA GLY A 162 -5.54 -13.93 -4.37
C GLY A 162 -4.85 -12.56 -4.35
N VAL A 163 -4.84 -11.86 -3.20
CA VAL A 163 -4.12 -10.60 -3.02
C VAL A 163 -2.61 -10.80 -3.19
N ARG A 164 -2.04 -11.79 -2.48
CA ARG A 164 -0.62 -12.10 -2.55
C ARG A 164 -0.18 -12.43 -3.97
N GLU A 165 -0.92 -13.32 -4.64
CA GLU A 165 -0.63 -13.70 -6.03
C GLU A 165 -0.68 -12.52 -6.99
N SER A 166 -1.65 -11.61 -6.83
CA SER A 166 -1.74 -10.41 -7.64
C SER A 166 -0.54 -9.49 -7.43
N LEU A 167 -0.15 -9.21 -6.18
CA LEU A 167 1.03 -8.39 -5.88
C LEU A 167 2.31 -8.97 -6.49
N LEU A 168 2.50 -10.28 -6.40
CA LEU A 168 3.66 -10.95 -7.01
C LEU A 168 3.63 -10.89 -8.54
N ARG A 169 2.46 -11.03 -9.18
CA ARG A 169 2.31 -10.87 -10.63
C ARG A 169 2.63 -9.44 -11.08
N GLN A 170 2.14 -8.42 -10.36
CA GLN A 170 2.44 -7.01 -10.63
C GLN A 170 3.95 -6.74 -10.56
N ALA A 171 4.60 -7.25 -9.52
CA ALA A 171 6.04 -7.11 -9.34
C ALA A 171 6.83 -7.82 -10.47
N ALA A 172 6.44 -9.03 -10.83
CA ALA A 172 7.09 -9.78 -11.92
C ALA A 172 6.95 -9.11 -13.29
N ALA A 173 5.85 -8.37 -13.51
CA ALA A 173 5.61 -7.65 -14.77
C ALA A 173 6.50 -6.39 -14.92
N GLN A 174 7.04 -5.84 -13.83
CA GLN A 174 7.84 -4.59 -13.84
C GLN A 174 9.08 -4.70 -12.92
N PRO A 175 10.02 -5.61 -13.18
CA PRO A 175 11.14 -5.90 -12.26
C PRO A 175 12.07 -4.70 -12.00
N GLY A 176 12.07 -3.69 -12.86
CA GLY A 176 12.87 -2.47 -12.69
C GLY A 176 12.30 -1.50 -11.64
N ARG A 177 11.04 -1.68 -11.20
CA ARG A 177 10.36 -0.82 -10.23
C ARG A 177 10.01 -1.55 -8.92
N TYR A 178 10.13 -2.87 -8.90
CA TYR A 178 9.76 -3.67 -7.75
C TYR A 178 10.94 -4.40 -7.13
N LEU A 179 10.96 -4.41 -5.80
CA LEU A 179 11.84 -5.23 -4.98
C LEU A 179 10.97 -6.19 -4.16
N ILE A 180 11.12 -7.50 -4.37
CA ILE A 180 10.40 -8.52 -3.60
C ILE A 180 11.32 -9.03 -2.50
N LEU A 181 10.86 -8.97 -1.25
CA LEU A 181 11.60 -9.43 -0.07
C LEU A 181 10.81 -10.47 0.71
N ASP A 182 11.49 -11.53 1.15
CA ASP A 182 10.91 -12.52 2.05
C ASP A 182 10.68 -11.91 3.45
N ALA A 183 9.42 -11.66 3.79
CA ALA A 183 9.01 -11.10 5.07
C ALA A 183 8.93 -12.14 6.21
N ASN A 184 9.37 -13.39 5.97
CA ASN A 184 9.63 -14.34 7.05
C ASN A 184 11.01 -14.14 7.70
N LEU A 185 11.92 -13.44 7.04
CA LEU A 185 13.21 -13.07 7.60
C LEU A 185 13.06 -12.19 8.84
N PRO A 186 14.05 -12.15 9.73
CA PRO A 186 14.08 -11.20 10.85
C PRO A 186 13.93 -9.76 10.37
N ARG A 187 13.20 -8.94 11.14
CA ARG A 187 12.89 -7.54 10.82
C ARG A 187 14.09 -6.74 10.32
N ASP A 188 15.22 -6.85 11.04
CA ASP A 188 16.42 -6.06 10.75
C ASP A 188 17.17 -6.61 9.51
N ALA A 189 17.03 -7.90 9.20
CA ALA A 189 17.54 -8.47 7.96
C ALA A 189 16.76 -7.95 6.74
N VAL A 190 15.43 -7.84 6.85
CA VAL A 190 14.59 -7.24 5.79
C VAL A 190 14.98 -5.77 5.59
N ALA A 191 15.13 -5.01 6.69
CA ALA A 191 15.52 -3.60 6.61
C ALA A 191 16.88 -3.37 5.95
N GLY A 192 17.82 -4.30 6.11
CA GLY A 192 19.13 -4.22 5.47
C GLY A 192 19.13 -4.52 3.97
N LEU A 193 18.01 -5.00 3.42
CA LEU A 193 17.85 -5.31 1.99
C LEU A 193 17.12 -4.18 1.21
N VAL A 194 16.52 -3.22 1.89
CA VAL A 194 15.88 -2.03 1.33
C VAL A 194 16.89 -0.88 1.24
#